data_21b0403b96bb7d7e98346d62db292cd8
#
_entry.id   21b0403b96bb7d7e98346d62db292cd8
#
_cell.length_a   1.000
_cell.length_b   1.000
_cell.length_c   1.000
_cell.angle_alpha   90.00
_cell.angle_beta   90.00
_cell.angle_gamma   90.00
#
_symmetry.space_group_name_H-M   'P 1'
#
loop_
_entity.id
_entity.type
_entity.pdbx_description
1 polymer ?
#
loop_
_entity_poly.entity_id
_entity_poly.type
_entity_poly.pdbx_seq_one_letter_code
_entity_poly.pdbx_strand_id
1 'polypeptide(L)'
;MNWSRRGIVLFAACATVVCVAGTAQAQKPIRIGYPVILSGPGALIGEPSLKGAQMFVEEINAKGGVLGRKIELVIRDTKGNADEAVRVARDLILRENVDFLVGTLTSAEGPAVSPIAKENKIVFMVPVVKTDQLTAKENLHPYVFRTASTTTIEGRTAAEIMAKWQNIKRVGTMSPDYAFGQDVTKAFVTHLKKIRPDVEIVDQQWPKLGETDYTPFINAQMAKKPDAIFSSLWGGHFVTFAKQATPLRYFDAFGSNFLGAGEAGAIETAKAAGDDYPLGITANSYDAFNWGEGPQAHKDYIARLRAYTKEETPSSWPITGYISMQVLTAAIAKAGSTDSDKVSAAMLDITVDTPIGKQTIRAKDHQANRAQFWGKMTKDPKYGFAVMTPPVYIDPLPFMD
;
A
#
# COMPACT_ATOMS: atom_id res chain seq x y z
N MET A 1 19.55 101.09 14.15
CA MET A 1 19.78 99.81 14.85
C MET A 1 18.78 98.80 14.25
N ASN A 2 19.30 98.03 13.25
CA ASN A 2 18.52 97.09 12.47
C ASN A 2 18.95 95.66 12.83
N TRP A 3 17.97 94.90 13.29
CA TRP A 3 18.17 93.46 13.49
C TRP A 3 17.39 92.66 12.38
N SER A 4 18.20 92.02 11.52
CA SER A 4 17.67 91.10 10.50
C SER A 4 17.43 89.71 11.10
N ARG A 5 16.22 89.23 10.96
CA ARG A 5 15.84 87.86 11.25
C ARG A 5 16.10 86.97 10.04
N ARG A 6 17.03 86.04 10.16
CA ARG A 6 17.23 84.93 9.17
C ARG A 6 16.29 83.80 9.53
N GLY A 7 15.33 83.55 8.64
CA GLY A 7 14.47 82.35 8.70
C GLY A 7 15.21 81.15 8.16
N ILE A 8 15.29 80.08 8.98
CA ILE A 8 15.74 78.76 8.55
C ILE A 8 14.55 77.96 8.04
N VAL A 9 14.52 77.63 6.76
CA VAL A 9 13.55 76.74 6.13
C VAL A 9 14.09 75.30 6.24
N LEU A 10 13.49 74.48 7.12
CA LEU A 10 13.74 73.04 7.18
C LEU A 10 12.93 72.35 6.08
N PHE A 11 13.63 71.80 5.09
CA PHE A 11 13.04 70.85 4.15
C PHE A 11 12.94 69.46 4.80
N ALA A 12 11.74 69.03 5.13
CA ALA A 12 11.49 67.64 5.55
C ALA A 12 11.33 66.78 4.29
N ALA A 13 12.38 65.98 3.99
CA ALA A 13 12.32 64.98 2.94
C ALA A 13 11.53 63.76 3.44
N CYS A 14 10.23 63.62 3.04
CA CYS A 14 9.46 62.39 3.21
C CYS A 14 9.98 61.32 2.25
N ALA A 15 10.76 60.38 2.72
CA ALA A 15 11.11 59.16 1.98
C ALA A 15 9.90 58.21 1.96
N THR A 16 9.17 58.19 0.85
CA THR A 16 8.10 57.22 0.60
C THR A 16 8.72 55.87 0.30
N VAL A 17 8.74 54.98 1.30
CA VAL A 17 9.07 53.55 1.09
C VAL A 17 7.93 52.92 0.32
N VAL A 18 8.06 52.75 -0.98
CA VAL A 18 7.16 51.98 -1.81
C VAL A 18 7.46 50.50 -1.52
N CYS A 19 6.66 49.88 -0.62
CA CYS A 19 6.60 48.43 -0.51
C CYS A 19 6.03 47.87 -1.80
N VAL A 20 6.87 47.41 -2.71
CA VAL A 20 6.46 46.60 -3.85
C VAL A 20 6.02 45.23 -3.25
N ALA A 21 4.75 45.11 -2.91
CA ALA A 21 4.15 43.81 -2.68
C ALA A 21 4.19 43.06 -4.00
N GLY A 22 5.25 42.31 -4.23
CA GLY A 22 5.33 41.37 -5.34
C GLY A 22 4.12 40.43 -5.19
N THR A 23 3.17 40.46 -6.13
CA THR A 23 2.14 39.43 -6.26
C THR A 23 2.89 38.12 -6.48
N ALA A 24 3.04 37.32 -5.42
CA ALA A 24 3.51 35.97 -5.53
C ALA A 24 2.53 35.25 -6.46
N GLN A 25 2.88 35.12 -7.71
CA GLN A 25 2.09 34.37 -8.69
C GLN A 25 2.08 32.93 -8.18
N ALA A 26 0.89 32.43 -7.79
CA ALA A 26 0.76 31.08 -7.28
C ALA A 26 1.35 30.11 -8.31
N GLN A 27 2.42 29.44 -7.93
CA GLN A 27 3.06 28.47 -8.81
C GLN A 27 2.05 27.37 -9.15
N LYS A 28 2.07 26.87 -10.40
CA LYS A 28 1.19 25.77 -10.82
C LYS A 28 1.39 24.58 -9.85
N PRO A 29 0.31 23.92 -9.42
CA PRO A 29 0.42 22.75 -8.53
C PRO A 29 1.25 21.64 -9.18
N ILE A 30 1.83 20.77 -8.36
CA ILE A 30 2.38 19.49 -8.81
C ILE A 30 1.18 18.56 -8.96
N ARG A 31 0.90 18.11 -10.18
CA ARG A 31 -0.25 17.25 -10.48
C ARG A 31 0.17 15.79 -10.45
N ILE A 32 -0.48 14.99 -9.62
CA ILE A 32 -0.21 13.57 -9.47
C ILE A 32 -1.44 12.79 -9.91
N GLY A 33 -1.30 12.02 -10.99
CA GLY A 33 -2.32 11.08 -11.43
C GLY A 33 -2.42 9.90 -10.47
N TYR A 34 -3.65 9.60 -10.04
CA TYR A 34 -3.89 8.52 -9.08
C TYR A 34 -4.89 7.49 -9.67
N PRO A 35 -4.41 6.56 -10.54
CA PRO A 35 -5.21 5.42 -10.99
C PRO A 35 -5.41 4.43 -9.83
N VAL A 36 -6.66 4.18 -9.45
CA VAL A 36 -7.00 3.37 -8.27
C VAL A 36 -8.35 2.68 -8.47
N ILE A 37 -8.59 1.56 -7.78
CA ILE A 37 -9.88 0.87 -7.80
C ILE A 37 -10.84 1.53 -6.81
N LEU A 38 -11.95 2.06 -7.30
CA LEU A 38 -13.01 2.69 -6.49
C LEU A 38 -14.35 1.97 -6.62
N SER A 39 -14.40 0.87 -7.36
CA SER A 39 -15.61 0.08 -7.60
C SER A 39 -15.35 -1.42 -7.50
N GLY A 40 -16.40 -2.21 -7.18
CA GLY A 40 -16.31 -3.66 -7.04
C GLY A 40 -15.53 -4.12 -5.81
N PRO A 41 -15.13 -5.42 -5.75
CA PRO A 41 -14.50 -6.03 -4.57
C PRO A 41 -13.17 -5.39 -4.15
N GLY A 42 -12.45 -4.75 -5.07
CA GLY A 42 -11.18 -4.06 -4.81
C GLY A 42 -11.34 -2.69 -4.14
N ALA A 43 -12.54 -2.11 -4.12
CA ALA A 43 -12.81 -0.83 -3.49
C ALA A 43 -12.50 -0.85 -1.97
N LEU A 44 -12.70 -1.98 -1.29
CA LEU A 44 -12.31 -2.17 0.12
C LEU A 44 -10.82 -1.86 0.39
N ILE A 45 -10.00 -1.86 -0.64
CA ILE A 45 -8.56 -1.60 -0.57
C ILE A 45 -8.22 -0.24 -1.18
N GLY A 46 -8.78 0.02 -2.37
CA GLY A 46 -8.45 1.20 -3.16
C GLY A 46 -8.89 2.50 -2.51
N GLU A 47 -10.12 2.57 -2.02
CA GLU A 47 -10.64 3.77 -1.35
C GLU A 47 -9.85 4.14 -0.08
N PRO A 48 -9.55 3.22 0.86
CA PRO A 48 -8.74 3.56 2.02
C PRO A 48 -7.30 3.93 1.67
N SER A 49 -6.69 3.26 0.69
CA SER A 49 -5.34 3.63 0.23
C SER A 49 -5.31 5.06 -0.32
N LEU A 50 -6.31 5.44 -1.12
CA LEU A 50 -6.48 6.81 -1.61
C LEU A 50 -6.68 7.80 -0.47
N LYS A 51 -7.48 7.48 0.56
CA LYS A 51 -7.66 8.34 1.74
C LYS A 51 -6.32 8.64 2.43
N GLY A 52 -5.43 7.66 2.51
CA GLY A 52 -4.09 7.87 3.05
C GLY A 52 -3.25 8.85 2.22
N ALA A 53 -3.31 8.73 0.89
CA ALA A 53 -2.65 9.67 0.00
C ALA A 53 -3.24 11.09 0.12
N GLN A 54 -4.56 11.23 0.19
CA GLN A 54 -5.26 12.51 0.39
C GLN A 54 -4.88 13.15 1.73
N MET A 55 -4.87 12.38 2.83
CA MET A 55 -4.44 12.87 4.14
C MET A 55 -3.01 13.42 4.08
N PHE A 56 -2.06 12.70 3.45
CA PHE A 56 -0.71 13.20 3.29
C PHE A 56 -0.65 14.49 2.46
N VAL A 57 -1.41 14.55 1.36
CA VAL A 57 -1.47 15.74 0.50
C VAL A 57 -2.01 16.95 1.25
N GLU A 58 -3.04 16.79 2.06
CA GLU A 58 -3.55 17.87 2.91
C GLU A 58 -2.49 18.34 3.92
N GLU A 59 -1.83 17.41 4.60
CA GLU A 59 -0.77 17.72 5.57
C GLU A 59 0.43 18.46 4.95
N ILE A 60 0.92 18.00 3.80
CA ILE A 60 2.05 18.65 3.13
C ILE A 60 1.65 19.98 2.52
N ASN A 61 0.45 20.09 1.97
CA ASN A 61 -0.09 21.32 1.44
C ASN A 61 -0.31 22.39 2.52
N ALA A 62 -0.73 22.01 3.72
CA ALA A 62 -0.84 22.92 4.86
C ALA A 62 0.54 23.52 5.23
N LYS A 63 1.64 22.76 5.01
CA LYS A 63 3.03 23.20 5.26
C LYS A 63 3.66 23.97 4.08
N GLY A 64 2.90 24.28 3.02
CA GLY A 64 3.42 25.02 1.87
C GLY A 64 3.64 24.17 0.60
N GLY A 65 3.42 22.85 0.67
CA GLY A 65 3.62 21.93 -0.45
C GLY A 65 5.07 21.48 -0.60
N VAL A 66 5.47 21.14 -1.81
CA VAL A 66 6.84 20.73 -2.17
C VAL A 66 7.41 21.74 -3.16
N LEU A 67 8.64 22.18 -2.94
CA LEU A 67 9.28 23.26 -3.75
C LEU A 67 8.42 24.54 -3.82
N GLY A 68 7.63 24.85 -2.77
CA GLY A 68 6.69 25.97 -2.75
C GLY A 68 5.43 25.78 -3.59
N ARG A 69 5.23 24.59 -4.18
CA ARG A 69 4.07 24.22 -5.00
C ARG A 69 3.14 23.29 -4.24
N LYS A 70 1.84 23.54 -4.31
CA LYS A 70 0.82 22.62 -3.77
C LYS A 70 0.76 21.34 -4.62
N ILE A 71 0.33 20.24 -4.01
CA ILE A 71 0.05 18.98 -4.71
C ILE A 71 -1.43 18.90 -5.00
N GLU A 72 -1.77 18.45 -6.21
CA GLU A 72 -3.11 18.14 -6.67
C GLU A 72 -3.19 16.68 -7.12
N LEU A 73 -4.16 15.91 -6.59
CA LEU A 73 -4.43 14.54 -7.03
C LEU A 73 -5.48 14.54 -8.14
N VAL A 74 -5.15 13.91 -9.26
CA VAL A 74 -6.10 13.66 -10.37
C VAL A 74 -6.49 12.19 -10.33
N ILE A 75 -7.64 11.90 -9.72
CA ILE A 75 -8.07 10.55 -9.36
C ILE A 75 -8.90 9.95 -10.50
N ARG A 76 -8.66 8.68 -10.84
CA ARG A 76 -9.44 7.91 -11.83
C ARG A 76 -9.64 6.47 -11.36
N ASP A 77 -10.86 5.96 -11.53
CA ASP A 77 -11.20 4.56 -11.25
C ASP A 77 -10.69 3.63 -12.35
N THR A 78 -9.93 2.62 -11.98
CA THR A 78 -9.43 1.57 -12.89
C THR A 78 -10.31 0.33 -12.92
N LYS A 79 -11.28 0.23 -12.03
CA LYS A 79 -12.21 -0.90 -11.88
C LYS A 79 -11.55 -2.26 -11.67
N GLY A 80 -10.24 -2.28 -11.33
CA GLY A 80 -9.46 -3.51 -11.18
C GLY A 80 -9.16 -4.23 -12.51
N ASN A 81 -9.29 -3.53 -13.63
CA ASN A 81 -9.08 -4.07 -14.96
C ASN A 81 -7.80 -3.50 -15.59
N ALA A 82 -6.93 -4.36 -16.11
CA ALA A 82 -5.63 -3.97 -16.66
C ALA A 82 -5.76 -3.05 -17.89
N ASP A 83 -6.69 -3.33 -18.81
CA ASP A 83 -6.89 -2.52 -20.01
C ASP A 83 -7.44 -1.13 -19.64
N GLU A 84 -8.36 -1.08 -18.68
CA GLU A 84 -8.87 0.19 -18.15
C GLU A 84 -7.77 0.98 -17.42
N ALA A 85 -6.91 0.33 -16.66
CA ALA A 85 -5.77 0.98 -15.99
C ALA A 85 -4.80 1.60 -17.02
N VAL A 86 -4.51 0.92 -18.12
CA VAL A 86 -3.71 1.45 -19.23
C VAL A 86 -4.39 2.66 -19.87
N ARG A 87 -5.70 2.56 -20.15
CA ARG A 87 -6.48 3.67 -20.71
C ARG A 87 -6.47 4.90 -19.79
N VAL A 88 -6.68 4.67 -18.50
CA VAL A 88 -6.67 5.70 -17.45
C VAL A 88 -5.28 6.33 -17.33
N ALA A 89 -4.21 5.53 -17.32
CA ALA A 89 -2.84 6.06 -17.24
C ALA A 89 -2.50 6.96 -18.43
N ARG A 90 -2.87 6.54 -19.66
CA ARG A 90 -2.69 7.37 -20.87
C ARG A 90 -3.50 8.67 -20.79
N ASP A 91 -4.74 8.63 -20.30
CA ASP A 91 -5.58 9.83 -20.12
C ASP A 91 -4.95 10.81 -19.12
N LEU A 92 -4.50 10.30 -17.97
CA LEU A 92 -3.82 11.10 -16.94
C LEU A 92 -2.54 11.78 -17.48
N ILE A 93 -1.75 11.06 -18.26
CA ILE A 93 -0.49 11.57 -18.81
C ILE A 93 -0.75 12.57 -19.95
N LEU A 94 -1.54 12.15 -20.96
CA LEU A 94 -1.61 12.86 -22.24
C LEU A 94 -2.69 13.98 -22.27
N ARG A 95 -3.74 13.86 -21.47
CA ARG A 95 -4.82 14.85 -21.43
C ARG A 95 -4.78 15.70 -20.19
N GLU A 96 -4.60 15.06 -19.03
CA GLU A 96 -4.53 15.77 -17.75
C GLU A 96 -3.15 16.39 -17.49
N ASN A 97 -2.12 15.99 -18.24
CA ASN A 97 -0.74 16.48 -18.11
C ASN A 97 -0.23 16.41 -16.67
N VAL A 98 -0.40 15.23 -16.02
CA VAL A 98 0.13 15.01 -14.67
C VAL A 98 1.66 14.93 -14.68
N ASP A 99 2.30 15.40 -13.61
CA ASP A 99 3.75 15.35 -13.44
C ASP A 99 4.24 13.95 -13.06
N PHE A 100 3.42 13.18 -12.32
CA PHE A 100 3.74 11.86 -11.79
C PHE A 100 2.51 10.95 -11.76
N LEU A 101 2.74 9.62 -11.69
CA LEU A 101 1.69 8.64 -11.39
C LEU A 101 1.94 7.98 -10.03
N VAL A 102 0.90 7.83 -9.21
CA VAL A 102 0.89 7.03 -7.99
C VAL A 102 -0.33 6.09 -8.03
N GLY A 103 -0.12 4.81 -8.03
CA GLY A 103 -1.16 3.77 -8.19
C GLY A 103 -0.48 2.51 -8.70
N THR A 104 -1.04 1.58 -9.14
CA THR A 104 -2.35 1.00 -9.18
C THR A 104 -2.54 0.05 -7.99
N LEU A 105 -3.48 -0.93 -8.06
CA LEU A 105 -3.72 -1.84 -6.94
C LEU A 105 -3.32 -3.29 -7.26
N THR A 106 -3.78 -3.84 -8.38
CA THR A 106 -3.60 -5.27 -8.66
C THR A 106 -2.30 -5.59 -9.38
N SER A 107 -1.80 -6.82 -9.18
CA SER A 107 -0.66 -7.37 -9.90
C SER A 107 -0.91 -7.61 -11.40
N ALA A 108 -2.13 -7.38 -11.88
CA ALA A 108 -2.45 -7.29 -13.30
C ALA A 108 -2.28 -5.87 -13.85
N GLU A 109 -2.71 -4.85 -13.07
CA GLU A 109 -2.68 -3.46 -13.50
C GLU A 109 -1.27 -2.86 -13.50
N GLY A 110 -0.48 -3.11 -12.44
CA GLY A 110 0.85 -2.51 -12.29
C GLY A 110 1.79 -2.82 -13.46
N PRO A 111 2.01 -4.10 -13.82
CA PRO A 111 2.82 -4.46 -14.99
C PRO A 111 2.25 -3.94 -16.30
N ALA A 112 0.94 -3.78 -16.45
CA ALA A 112 0.32 -3.23 -17.65
C ALA A 112 0.55 -1.71 -17.79
N VAL A 113 0.57 -0.96 -16.68
CA VAL A 113 0.81 0.49 -16.67
C VAL A 113 2.29 0.84 -16.73
N SER A 114 3.17 -0.01 -16.20
CA SER A 114 4.62 0.24 -16.13
C SER A 114 5.26 0.58 -17.51
N PRO A 115 4.95 -0.13 -18.62
CA PRO A 115 5.45 0.25 -19.93
C PRO A 115 4.98 1.62 -20.41
N ILE A 116 3.77 2.05 -20.03
CA ILE A 116 3.22 3.37 -20.38
C ILE A 116 4.02 4.47 -19.65
N ALA A 117 4.36 4.24 -18.39
CA ALA A 117 5.20 5.15 -17.61
C ALA A 117 6.63 5.26 -18.22
N LYS A 118 7.20 4.13 -18.68
CA LYS A 118 8.48 4.07 -19.38
C LYS A 118 8.46 4.87 -20.70
N GLU A 119 7.46 4.62 -21.53
CA GLU A 119 7.27 5.27 -22.84
C GLU A 119 7.21 6.80 -22.72
N ASN A 120 6.50 7.28 -21.67
CA ASN A 120 6.27 8.72 -21.45
C ASN A 120 7.29 9.35 -20.49
N LYS A 121 8.29 8.60 -20.03
CA LYS A 121 9.30 9.05 -19.05
C LYS A 121 8.69 9.72 -17.82
N ILE A 122 7.66 9.12 -17.25
CA ILE A 122 6.98 9.62 -16.05
C ILE A 122 7.21 8.68 -14.88
N VAL A 123 7.57 9.21 -13.72
CA VAL A 123 7.75 8.39 -12.51
C VAL A 123 6.40 7.79 -12.10
N PHE A 124 6.38 6.48 -11.96
CA PHE A 124 5.26 5.67 -11.50
C PHE A 124 5.60 5.04 -10.14
N MET A 125 5.04 5.59 -9.07
CA MET A 125 5.17 5.09 -7.71
C MET A 125 4.02 4.14 -7.39
N VAL A 126 4.35 2.93 -6.95
CA VAL A 126 3.39 1.84 -6.80
C VAL A 126 3.17 1.48 -5.33
N PRO A 127 1.98 1.80 -4.75
CA PRO A 127 1.69 1.64 -3.33
C PRO A 127 1.27 0.22 -2.91
N VAL A 128 0.72 -0.60 -3.83
CA VAL A 128 0.02 -1.86 -3.45
C VAL A 128 0.43 -3.07 -4.28
N VAL A 129 0.71 -2.92 -5.58
CA VAL A 129 1.03 -4.05 -6.48
C VAL A 129 2.22 -4.87 -5.97
N LYS A 130 2.04 -6.20 -5.82
CA LYS A 130 3.02 -7.07 -5.18
C LYS A 130 3.82 -7.98 -6.12
N THR A 131 3.30 -8.35 -7.31
CA THR A 131 4.02 -9.28 -8.19
C THR A 131 5.49 -8.87 -8.39
N ASP A 132 6.39 -9.83 -8.26
CA ASP A 132 7.82 -9.59 -8.48
C ASP A 132 8.10 -9.18 -9.93
N GLN A 133 7.20 -9.51 -10.88
CA GLN A 133 7.31 -9.15 -12.30
C GLN A 133 7.40 -7.64 -12.53
N LEU A 134 6.79 -6.81 -11.64
CA LEU A 134 6.80 -5.35 -11.80
C LEU A 134 8.21 -4.76 -11.89
N THR A 135 9.12 -5.27 -11.04
CA THR A 135 10.50 -4.79 -10.92
C THR A 135 11.52 -5.90 -11.17
N ALA A 136 11.11 -7.00 -11.83
CA ALA A 136 12.03 -8.03 -12.31
C ALA A 136 13.04 -7.40 -13.29
N LYS A 137 14.26 -7.96 -13.35
CA LYS A 137 15.38 -7.41 -14.12
C LYS A 137 15.02 -7.07 -15.58
N GLU A 138 14.20 -7.91 -16.20
CA GLU A 138 13.73 -7.75 -17.58
C GLU A 138 12.71 -6.62 -17.75
N ASN A 139 11.99 -6.26 -16.70
CA ASN A 139 10.91 -5.26 -16.70
C ASN A 139 11.34 -3.94 -16.04
N LEU A 140 12.45 -3.98 -15.29
CA LEU A 140 12.93 -2.80 -14.56
C LEU A 140 13.32 -1.68 -15.52
N HIS A 141 12.88 -0.48 -15.22
CA HIS A 141 13.24 0.74 -15.95
C HIS A 141 13.31 1.94 -14.99
N PRO A 142 13.93 3.08 -15.39
CA PRO A 142 14.21 4.19 -14.47
C PRO A 142 12.98 4.81 -13.79
N TYR A 143 11.78 4.60 -14.31
CA TYR A 143 10.60 5.35 -13.87
C TYR A 143 9.61 4.54 -13.03
N VAL A 144 9.87 3.27 -12.70
CA VAL A 144 9.00 2.46 -11.83
C VAL A 144 9.62 2.25 -10.46
N PHE A 145 8.86 2.53 -9.39
CA PHE A 145 9.27 2.38 -8.00
C PHE A 145 8.14 1.79 -7.17
N ARG A 146 8.46 0.95 -6.18
CA ARG A 146 7.45 0.28 -5.36
C ARG A 146 7.70 0.45 -3.87
N THR A 147 6.68 0.93 -3.16
CA THR A 147 6.67 1.00 -1.69
C THR A 147 5.91 -0.15 -1.03
N ALA A 148 5.21 -0.98 -1.78
CA ALA A 148 4.57 -2.20 -1.30
C ALA A 148 5.59 -3.31 -0.99
N SER A 149 5.17 -4.33 -0.24
CA SER A 149 5.87 -5.62 -0.15
C SER A 149 5.82 -6.35 -1.49
N THR A 150 6.62 -7.41 -1.67
CA THR A 150 6.57 -8.27 -2.86
C THR A 150 5.92 -9.61 -2.56
N THR A 151 5.50 -10.33 -3.62
CA THR A 151 4.99 -11.70 -3.49
C THR A 151 6.04 -12.64 -2.92
N THR A 152 7.32 -12.45 -3.24
CA THR A 152 8.43 -13.22 -2.65
C THR A 152 8.55 -12.97 -1.14
N ILE A 153 8.55 -11.71 -0.69
CA ILE A 153 8.62 -11.38 0.75
C ILE A 153 7.43 -11.99 1.49
N GLU A 154 6.22 -11.80 0.98
CA GLU A 154 5.00 -12.29 1.62
C GLU A 154 4.95 -13.81 1.69
N GLY A 155 5.22 -14.50 0.58
CA GLY A 155 5.20 -15.96 0.53
C GLY A 155 6.28 -16.62 1.40
N ARG A 156 7.51 -16.09 1.40
CA ARG A 156 8.60 -16.58 2.27
C ARG A 156 8.29 -16.34 3.75
N THR A 157 7.77 -15.15 4.10
CA THR A 157 7.36 -14.84 5.48
C THR A 157 6.27 -15.80 5.94
N ALA A 158 5.26 -16.03 5.10
CA ALA A 158 4.18 -16.99 5.39
C ALA A 158 4.70 -18.41 5.62
N ALA A 159 5.68 -18.86 4.82
CA ALA A 159 6.30 -20.16 4.97
C ALA A 159 7.07 -20.29 6.29
N GLU A 160 7.83 -19.27 6.71
CA GLU A 160 8.52 -19.25 8.00
C GLU A 160 7.56 -19.29 9.19
N ILE A 161 6.40 -18.62 9.07
CA ILE A 161 5.37 -18.67 10.10
C ILE A 161 4.77 -20.08 10.18
N MET A 162 4.37 -20.65 9.05
CA MET A 162 3.78 -21.98 8.99
C MET A 162 4.76 -23.08 9.41
N ALA A 163 6.05 -22.92 9.10
CA ALA A 163 7.08 -23.88 9.48
C ALA A 163 7.20 -24.10 11.00
N LYS A 164 6.80 -23.12 11.80
CA LYS A 164 6.76 -23.21 13.27
C LYS A 164 5.60 -24.08 13.80
N TRP A 165 4.65 -24.45 12.96
CA TRP A 165 3.54 -25.31 13.33
C TRP A 165 3.97 -26.80 13.28
N GLN A 166 4.23 -27.39 14.43
CA GLN A 166 4.92 -28.67 14.52
C GLN A 166 4.10 -29.86 13.97
N ASN A 167 2.78 -29.80 14.06
CA ASN A 167 1.89 -30.95 13.78
C ASN A 167 1.31 -30.94 12.38
N ILE A 168 1.90 -30.19 11.44
CA ILE A 168 1.45 -30.16 10.05
C ILE A 168 2.34 -31.03 9.16
N LYS A 169 1.74 -31.82 8.29
CA LYS A 169 2.40 -32.62 7.24
C LYS A 169 1.77 -32.38 5.88
N ARG A 170 0.50 -32.00 5.84
CA ARG A 170 -0.31 -31.91 4.64
C ARG A 170 -0.86 -30.50 4.51
N VAL A 171 -0.40 -29.75 3.52
CA VAL A 171 -0.80 -28.35 3.31
C VAL A 171 -1.62 -28.23 2.03
N GLY A 172 -2.79 -27.59 2.13
CA GLY A 172 -3.57 -27.13 0.99
C GLY A 172 -3.33 -25.64 0.74
N THR A 173 -3.51 -25.21 -0.52
CA THR A 173 -3.47 -23.79 -0.84
C THR A 173 -4.74 -23.34 -1.56
N MET A 174 -5.19 -22.09 -1.33
CA MET A 174 -6.30 -21.46 -2.05
C MET A 174 -5.93 -20.02 -2.37
N SER A 175 -5.71 -19.74 -3.64
CA SER A 175 -5.19 -18.45 -4.11
C SER A 175 -5.86 -18.02 -5.41
N PRO A 176 -6.09 -16.72 -5.64
CA PRO A 176 -6.77 -16.27 -6.84
C PRO A 176 -5.91 -16.52 -8.08
N ASP A 177 -6.54 -17.02 -9.16
CA ASP A 177 -5.86 -17.40 -10.40
C ASP A 177 -5.46 -16.18 -11.26
N TYR A 178 -4.41 -15.51 -10.82
CA TYR A 178 -3.71 -14.46 -11.58
C TYR A 178 -2.32 -14.22 -10.97
N ALA A 179 -1.52 -13.31 -11.54
CA ALA A 179 -0.11 -13.12 -11.22
C ALA A 179 0.17 -13.06 -9.70
N PHE A 180 -0.60 -12.29 -8.91
CA PHE A 180 -0.40 -12.22 -7.46
C PHE A 180 -0.54 -13.57 -6.77
N GLY A 181 -1.68 -14.26 -7.00
CA GLY A 181 -1.95 -15.53 -6.32
C GLY A 181 -0.95 -16.62 -6.72
N GLN A 182 -0.59 -16.67 -7.99
CA GLN A 182 0.39 -17.63 -8.51
C GLN A 182 1.79 -17.36 -7.95
N ASP A 183 2.27 -16.11 -7.99
CA ASP A 183 3.61 -15.74 -7.52
C ASP A 183 3.77 -15.95 -6.01
N VAL A 184 2.81 -15.48 -5.18
CA VAL A 184 2.89 -15.63 -3.72
C VAL A 184 2.80 -17.08 -3.30
N THR A 185 1.94 -17.88 -3.93
CA THR A 185 1.84 -19.32 -3.65
C THR A 185 3.11 -20.06 -4.06
N LYS A 186 3.67 -19.73 -5.22
CA LYS A 186 4.96 -20.29 -5.65
C LYS A 186 6.08 -19.97 -4.66
N ALA A 187 6.16 -18.71 -4.21
CA ALA A 187 7.16 -18.28 -3.21
C ALA A 187 6.97 -19.03 -1.89
N PHE A 188 5.72 -19.13 -1.40
CA PHE A 188 5.37 -19.88 -0.20
C PHE A 188 5.74 -21.35 -0.31
N VAL A 189 5.27 -22.06 -1.32
CA VAL A 189 5.52 -23.51 -1.51
C VAL A 189 7.00 -23.81 -1.67
N THR A 190 7.71 -23.02 -2.48
CA THR A 190 9.13 -23.22 -2.71
C THR A 190 9.94 -23.05 -1.42
N HIS A 191 9.65 -22.00 -0.65
CA HIS A 191 10.36 -21.75 0.60
C HIS A 191 9.97 -22.76 1.69
N LEU A 192 8.69 -23.10 1.83
CA LEU A 192 8.22 -24.10 2.79
C LEU A 192 8.87 -25.46 2.52
N LYS A 193 8.92 -25.94 1.30
CA LYS A 193 9.58 -27.20 0.96
C LYS A 193 11.08 -27.19 1.25
N LYS A 194 11.74 -26.04 1.15
CA LYS A 194 13.17 -25.89 1.48
C LYS A 194 13.41 -26.03 2.99
N ILE A 195 12.57 -25.41 3.84
CA ILE A 195 12.75 -25.39 5.28
C ILE A 195 12.03 -26.52 6.03
N ARG A 196 10.99 -27.10 5.40
CA ARG A 196 10.18 -28.22 5.90
C ARG A 196 9.97 -29.25 4.78
N PRO A 197 11.02 -29.98 4.37
CA PRO A 197 10.94 -31.00 3.29
C PRO A 197 9.99 -32.16 3.62
N ASP A 198 9.61 -32.32 4.89
CA ASP A 198 8.67 -33.30 5.42
C ASP A 198 7.19 -32.92 5.19
N VAL A 199 6.92 -31.70 4.69
CA VAL A 199 5.56 -31.23 4.41
C VAL A 199 5.20 -31.47 2.94
N GLU A 200 4.02 -32.08 2.72
CA GLU A 200 3.46 -32.32 1.40
C GLU A 200 2.41 -31.24 1.05
N ILE A 201 2.46 -30.74 -0.19
CA ILE A 201 1.37 -29.90 -0.76
C ILE A 201 0.36 -30.86 -1.39
N VAL A 202 -0.76 -31.07 -0.72
CA VAL A 202 -1.75 -32.08 -1.12
C VAL A 202 -2.87 -31.57 -2.01
N ASP A 203 -3.01 -30.23 -2.08
CA ASP A 203 -4.05 -29.59 -2.88
C ASP A 203 -3.71 -28.14 -3.19
N GLN A 204 -4.09 -27.67 -4.38
CA GLN A 204 -3.96 -26.27 -4.79
C GLN A 204 -5.23 -25.83 -5.53
N GLN A 205 -5.97 -24.93 -4.93
CA GLN A 205 -7.22 -24.39 -5.48
C GLN A 205 -6.99 -22.99 -6.05
N TRP A 206 -7.52 -22.75 -7.25
CA TRP A 206 -7.29 -21.55 -8.04
C TRP A 206 -8.61 -20.91 -8.51
N PRO A 207 -9.41 -20.31 -7.60
CA PRO A 207 -10.58 -19.53 -8.01
C PRO A 207 -10.14 -18.33 -8.87
N LYS A 208 -10.88 -18.05 -9.93
CA LYS A 208 -10.58 -16.89 -10.79
C LYS A 208 -10.73 -15.57 -10.03
N LEU A 209 -10.05 -14.54 -10.47
CA LEU A 209 -10.28 -13.19 -9.97
C LEU A 209 -11.72 -12.77 -10.27
N GLY A 210 -12.48 -12.35 -9.25
CA GLY A 210 -13.92 -12.08 -9.38
C GLY A 210 -14.81 -13.30 -9.18
N GLU A 211 -14.28 -14.41 -8.64
CA GLU A 211 -15.08 -15.57 -8.30
C GLU A 211 -16.20 -15.22 -7.30
N THR A 212 -17.38 -15.78 -7.53
CA THR A 212 -18.56 -15.55 -6.70
C THR A 212 -19.08 -16.83 -6.01
N ASP A 213 -18.63 -18.02 -6.47
CA ASP A 213 -18.96 -19.31 -5.87
C ASP A 213 -17.71 -20.09 -5.49
N TYR A 214 -17.36 -20.05 -4.21
CA TYR A 214 -16.22 -20.77 -3.64
C TYR A 214 -16.56 -22.20 -3.21
N THR A 215 -17.84 -22.59 -3.21
CA THR A 215 -18.30 -23.90 -2.73
C THR A 215 -17.59 -25.10 -3.37
N PRO A 216 -17.37 -25.15 -4.69
CA PRO A 216 -16.64 -26.24 -5.33
C PRO A 216 -15.19 -26.36 -4.84
N PHE A 217 -14.50 -25.23 -4.69
CA PHE A 217 -13.10 -25.17 -4.22
C PHE A 217 -12.98 -25.60 -2.74
N ILE A 218 -13.91 -25.16 -1.89
CA ILE A 218 -14.00 -25.53 -0.49
C ILE A 218 -14.18 -27.05 -0.35
N ASN A 219 -15.15 -27.64 -1.06
CA ASN A 219 -15.44 -29.07 -1.01
C ASN A 219 -14.27 -29.90 -1.53
N ALA A 220 -13.64 -29.49 -2.64
CA ALA A 220 -12.47 -30.16 -3.20
C ALA A 220 -11.30 -30.18 -2.20
N GLN A 221 -11.03 -29.05 -1.57
CA GLN A 221 -9.95 -28.93 -0.59
C GLN A 221 -10.21 -29.74 0.68
N MET A 222 -11.43 -29.70 1.21
CA MET A 222 -11.83 -30.51 2.38
C MET A 222 -11.71 -32.02 2.11
N ALA A 223 -12.02 -32.48 0.90
CA ALA A 223 -11.88 -33.89 0.50
C ALA A 223 -10.42 -34.38 0.54
N LYS A 224 -9.44 -33.49 0.38
CA LYS A 224 -7.99 -33.79 0.48
C LYS A 224 -7.48 -33.89 1.91
N LYS A 225 -8.26 -33.48 2.90
CA LYS A 225 -7.93 -33.51 4.33
C LYS A 225 -6.54 -32.94 4.63
N PRO A 226 -6.24 -31.67 4.28
CA PRO A 226 -5.01 -31.03 4.69
C PRO A 226 -5.01 -30.77 6.20
N ASP A 227 -3.81 -30.69 6.81
CA ASP A 227 -3.62 -30.32 8.22
C ASP A 227 -3.61 -28.79 8.40
N ALA A 228 -3.24 -28.09 7.33
CA ALA A 228 -3.17 -26.64 7.31
C ALA A 228 -3.48 -26.06 5.92
N ILE A 229 -3.93 -24.82 5.92
CA ILE A 229 -4.24 -24.07 4.70
C ILE A 229 -3.38 -22.81 4.62
N PHE A 230 -2.80 -22.56 3.45
CA PHE A 230 -2.33 -21.26 3.02
C PHE A 230 -3.35 -20.66 2.05
N SER A 231 -3.78 -19.43 2.30
CA SER A 231 -4.66 -18.71 1.38
C SER A 231 -4.12 -17.31 1.12
N SER A 232 -4.18 -16.86 -0.13
CA SER A 232 -3.89 -15.48 -0.53
C SER A 232 -5.11 -14.76 -1.12
N LEU A 233 -6.32 -15.23 -0.78
CA LEU A 233 -7.55 -14.49 -1.06
C LEU A 233 -7.54 -13.17 -0.30
N TRP A 234 -7.98 -12.08 -0.94
CA TRP A 234 -7.87 -10.72 -0.40
C TRP A 234 -9.16 -9.90 -0.54
N GLY A 235 -9.33 -8.90 0.30
CA GLY A 235 -10.44 -7.94 0.24
C GLY A 235 -11.80 -8.63 0.14
N GLY A 236 -12.65 -8.17 -0.79
CA GLY A 236 -13.98 -8.75 -1.02
C GLY A 236 -13.98 -10.21 -1.45
N HIS A 237 -12.89 -10.71 -2.07
CA HIS A 237 -12.76 -12.15 -2.41
C HIS A 237 -12.63 -13.00 -1.16
N PHE A 238 -11.83 -12.58 -0.17
CA PHE A 238 -11.76 -13.27 1.12
C PHE A 238 -13.09 -13.20 1.87
N VAL A 239 -13.76 -12.04 1.84
CA VAL A 239 -15.09 -11.89 2.48
C VAL A 239 -16.13 -12.84 1.88
N THR A 240 -16.19 -12.93 0.55
CA THR A 240 -17.12 -13.86 -0.14
C THR A 240 -16.80 -15.32 0.20
N PHE A 241 -15.52 -15.68 0.17
CA PHE A 241 -15.06 -17.01 0.57
C PHE A 241 -15.43 -17.32 2.02
N ALA A 242 -15.14 -16.42 2.98
CA ALA A 242 -15.41 -16.64 4.39
C ALA A 242 -16.92 -16.89 4.65
N LYS A 243 -17.79 -16.07 4.04
CA LYS A 243 -19.26 -16.23 4.15
C LYS A 243 -19.78 -17.55 3.62
N GLN A 244 -19.13 -18.15 2.64
CA GLN A 244 -19.49 -19.47 2.10
C GLN A 244 -18.81 -20.62 2.86
N ALA A 245 -17.60 -20.38 3.39
CA ALA A 245 -16.84 -21.38 4.13
C ALA A 245 -17.40 -21.64 5.54
N THR A 246 -17.91 -20.62 6.22
CA THR A 246 -18.45 -20.70 7.59
C THR A 246 -19.60 -21.70 7.71
N PRO A 247 -20.69 -21.65 6.91
CA PRO A 247 -21.76 -22.60 7.01
C PRO A 247 -21.36 -24.04 6.63
N LEU A 248 -20.29 -24.20 5.85
CA LEU A 248 -19.71 -25.51 5.51
C LEU A 248 -18.72 -26.01 6.57
N ARG A 249 -18.55 -25.31 7.69
CA ARG A 249 -17.65 -25.63 8.79
C ARG A 249 -16.19 -25.81 8.34
N TYR A 250 -15.82 -25.11 7.28
CA TYR A 250 -14.48 -25.21 6.69
C TYR A 250 -13.40 -24.81 7.70
N PHE A 251 -13.59 -23.70 8.40
CA PHE A 251 -12.60 -23.23 9.37
C PHE A 251 -12.51 -24.12 10.62
N ASP A 252 -13.58 -24.83 10.97
CA ASP A 252 -13.57 -25.80 12.07
C ASP A 252 -12.63 -26.97 11.79
N ALA A 253 -12.50 -27.36 10.51
CA ALA A 253 -11.64 -28.47 10.09
C ALA A 253 -10.15 -28.16 10.27
N PHE A 254 -9.74 -26.90 10.16
CA PHE A 254 -8.34 -26.47 10.21
C PHE A 254 -8.03 -25.65 11.46
N GLY A 255 -9.03 -25.04 12.07
CA GLY A 255 -8.91 -24.25 13.30
C GLY A 255 -7.83 -23.18 13.17
N SER A 256 -6.84 -23.18 14.07
CA SER A 256 -5.73 -22.22 14.07
C SER A 256 -4.69 -22.44 12.94
N ASN A 257 -4.80 -23.53 12.17
CA ASN A 257 -3.87 -23.88 11.10
C ASN A 257 -4.28 -23.29 9.73
N PHE A 258 -5.01 -22.20 9.73
CA PHE A 258 -5.27 -21.40 8.53
C PHE A 258 -4.38 -20.16 8.55
N LEU A 259 -3.63 -19.97 7.47
CA LEU A 259 -2.73 -18.83 7.27
C LEU A 259 -3.22 -18.01 6.09
N GLY A 260 -3.71 -16.82 6.39
CA GLY A 260 -4.26 -15.87 5.42
C GLY A 260 -3.23 -14.80 5.05
N ALA A 261 -2.65 -14.92 3.88
CA ALA A 261 -1.92 -13.86 3.19
C ALA A 261 -2.89 -12.93 2.44
N GLY A 262 -2.41 -12.01 1.61
CA GLY A 262 -3.28 -11.11 0.85
C GLY A 262 -4.05 -10.12 1.74
N GLU A 263 -3.49 -9.77 2.89
CA GLU A 263 -4.11 -8.88 3.88
C GLU A 263 -5.48 -9.39 4.41
N ALA A 264 -5.60 -10.71 4.58
CA ALA A 264 -6.77 -11.31 5.21
C ALA A 264 -7.00 -10.78 6.64
N GLY A 265 -5.94 -10.32 7.32
CA GLY A 265 -6.00 -9.69 8.65
C GLY A 265 -6.32 -8.19 8.65
N ALA A 266 -6.61 -7.61 7.50
CA ALA A 266 -7.01 -6.21 7.40
C ALA A 266 -8.35 -5.97 8.09
N ILE A 267 -8.45 -4.85 8.81
CA ILE A 267 -9.59 -4.54 9.67
C ILE A 267 -10.91 -4.41 8.89
N GLU A 268 -10.86 -3.85 7.68
CA GLU A 268 -12.00 -3.72 6.78
C GLU A 268 -12.49 -5.07 6.27
N THR A 269 -11.58 -6.02 6.04
CA THR A 269 -11.93 -7.40 5.68
C THR A 269 -12.66 -8.09 6.84
N ALA A 270 -12.16 -7.94 8.07
CA ALA A 270 -12.78 -8.47 9.25
C ALA A 270 -14.18 -7.87 9.51
N LYS A 271 -14.31 -6.54 9.38
CA LYS A 271 -15.59 -5.84 9.51
C LYS A 271 -16.61 -6.27 8.44
N ALA A 272 -16.17 -6.40 7.19
CA ALA A 272 -17.04 -6.76 6.07
C ALA A 272 -17.51 -8.23 6.11
N ALA A 273 -16.69 -9.13 6.65
CA ALA A 273 -17.08 -10.53 6.88
C ALA A 273 -17.98 -10.69 8.11
N GLY A 274 -17.86 -9.81 9.11
CA GLY A 274 -18.69 -9.85 10.32
C GLY A 274 -18.51 -11.13 11.12
N ASP A 275 -19.62 -11.79 11.49
CA ASP A 275 -19.59 -13.04 12.24
C ASP A 275 -19.06 -14.25 11.43
N ASP A 276 -19.01 -14.14 10.11
CA ASP A 276 -18.40 -15.16 9.23
C ASP A 276 -16.86 -15.05 9.17
N TYR A 277 -16.26 -14.04 9.80
CA TYR A 277 -14.81 -13.91 9.83
C TYR A 277 -14.20 -15.02 10.72
N PRO A 278 -13.25 -15.83 10.19
CA PRO A 278 -12.67 -16.94 10.95
C PRO A 278 -11.76 -16.45 12.08
N LEU A 279 -12.11 -16.81 13.30
CA LEU A 279 -11.32 -16.49 14.49
C LEU A 279 -10.20 -17.53 14.70
N GLY A 280 -9.08 -17.07 15.26
CA GLY A 280 -7.93 -17.93 15.56
C GLY A 280 -6.99 -18.20 14.39
N ILE A 281 -7.32 -17.75 13.18
CA ILE A 281 -6.41 -17.83 12.03
C ILE A 281 -5.21 -16.92 12.23
N THR A 282 -4.08 -17.24 11.59
CA THR A 282 -2.95 -16.32 11.44
C THR A 282 -3.11 -15.58 10.13
N ALA A 283 -3.03 -14.26 10.15
CA ALA A 283 -3.22 -13.44 8.96
C ALA A 283 -2.27 -12.24 8.92
N ASN A 284 -2.14 -11.62 7.74
CA ASN A 284 -1.32 -10.45 7.55
C ASN A 284 -2.15 -9.17 7.30
N SER A 285 -1.47 -8.02 7.44
CA SER A 285 -2.00 -6.70 7.12
C SER A 285 -0.86 -5.71 6.85
N TYR A 286 -1.13 -4.62 6.14
CA TYR A 286 -0.14 -3.54 5.93
C TYR A 286 0.03 -2.62 7.13
N ASP A 287 -0.98 -2.52 7.99
CA ASP A 287 -0.97 -1.73 9.22
C ASP A 287 -1.80 -2.40 10.31
N ALA A 288 -1.53 -2.05 11.54
CA ALA A 288 -2.30 -2.47 12.70
C ALA A 288 -2.48 -1.30 13.66
N PHE A 289 -3.67 -0.71 13.67
CA PHE A 289 -4.02 0.46 14.50
C PHE A 289 -3.78 0.22 16.00
N ASN A 290 -3.71 -1.03 16.42
CA ASN A 290 -3.50 -1.50 17.79
C ASN A 290 -2.06 -1.98 18.06
N TRP A 291 -1.08 -1.59 17.24
CA TRP A 291 0.33 -1.90 17.45
C TRP A 291 0.90 -1.16 18.68
N GLY A 292 0.72 -1.77 19.85
CA GLY A 292 1.10 -1.16 21.14
C GLY A 292 2.59 -0.89 21.29
N GLU A 293 3.44 -1.80 20.78
CA GLU A 293 4.90 -1.69 20.78
C GLU A 293 5.47 -0.85 19.64
N GLY A 294 4.60 -0.32 18.77
CA GLY A 294 5.00 0.51 17.64
C GLY A 294 5.71 1.80 18.07
N PRO A 295 6.56 2.35 17.17
CA PRO A 295 7.26 3.61 17.43
C PRO A 295 6.28 4.76 17.61
N GLN A 296 6.73 5.84 18.28
CA GLN A 296 5.89 7.03 18.51
C GLN A 296 5.34 7.60 17.20
N ALA A 297 6.14 7.58 16.11
CA ALA A 297 5.71 8.03 14.79
C ALA A 297 4.46 7.28 14.28
N HIS A 298 4.35 5.97 14.56
CA HIS A 298 3.16 5.20 14.21
C HIS A 298 1.95 5.59 15.07
N LYS A 299 2.15 5.74 16.38
CA LYS A 299 1.08 6.16 17.28
C LYS A 299 0.52 7.53 16.90
N ASP A 300 1.42 8.47 16.55
CA ASP A 300 1.05 9.80 16.09
C ASP A 300 0.32 9.76 14.74
N TYR A 301 0.76 8.89 13.82
CA TYR A 301 0.09 8.65 12.54
C TYR A 301 -1.33 8.11 12.76
N ILE A 302 -1.51 7.09 13.59
CA ILE A 302 -2.83 6.52 13.91
C ILE A 302 -3.74 7.55 14.56
N ALA A 303 -3.21 8.40 15.44
CA ALA A 303 -4.00 9.49 16.05
C ALA A 303 -4.51 10.48 14.99
N ARG A 304 -3.64 10.89 14.05
CA ARG A 304 -4.03 11.77 12.94
C ARG A 304 -5.00 11.07 11.97
N LEU A 305 -4.79 9.79 11.67
CA LEU A 305 -5.67 9.01 10.80
C LEU A 305 -7.08 8.89 11.40
N ARG A 306 -7.18 8.63 12.71
CA ARG A 306 -8.47 8.64 13.44
C ARG A 306 -9.16 10.01 13.36
N ALA A 307 -8.40 11.08 13.54
CA ALA A 307 -8.95 12.44 13.43
C ALA A 307 -9.42 12.76 12.01
N TYR A 308 -8.72 12.27 11.00
CA TYR A 308 -9.03 12.47 9.59
C TYR A 308 -10.25 11.66 9.13
N THR A 309 -10.26 10.36 9.43
CA THR A 309 -11.34 9.45 8.99
C THR A 309 -12.57 9.47 9.89
N LYS A 310 -12.46 10.02 11.12
CA LYS A 310 -13.47 9.93 12.18
C LYS A 310 -13.79 8.50 12.62
N GLU A 311 -12.84 7.60 12.44
CA GLU A 311 -12.98 6.18 12.80
C GLU A 311 -12.08 5.85 13.99
N GLU A 312 -12.63 5.20 15.03
CA GLU A 312 -11.84 4.72 16.18
C GLU A 312 -10.89 3.59 15.77
N THR A 313 -11.33 2.74 14.87
CA THR A 313 -10.58 1.62 14.29
C THR A 313 -10.37 1.85 12.80
N PRO A 314 -9.41 2.69 12.42
CA PRO A 314 -9.19 3.03 11.02
C PRO A 314 -8.69 1.81 10.23
N SER A 315 -8.96 1.85 8.93
CA SER A 315 -8.48 0.86 7.96
C SER A 315 -6.96 0.70 8.02
N SER A 316 -6.47 -0.48 7.63
CA SER A 316 -5.04 -0.79 7.52
C SER A 316 -4.42 -0.37 6.19
N TRP A 317 -5.19 0.09 5.23
CA TRP A 317 -4.69 0.44 3.90
C TRP A 317 -4.22 1.90 3.71
N PRO A 318 -4.70 2.89 4.48
CA PRO A 318 -4.26 4.28 4.28
C PRO A 318 -2.75 4.47 4.34
N ILE A 319 -2.05 3.66 5.13
CA ILE A 319 -0.59 3.73 5.24
C ILE A 319 0.14 3.51 3.91
N THR A 320 -0.44 2.74 2.99
CA THR A 320 0.17 2.45 1.68
C THR A 320 0.22 3.69 0.79
N GLY A 321 -0.90 4.38 0.65
CA GLY A 321 -0.98 5.65 -0.08
C GLY A 321 -0.19 6.76 0.60
N TYR A 322 -0.30 6.87 1.94
CA TYR A 322 0.42 7.86 2.74
C TYR A 322 1.93 7.77 2.53
N ILE A 323 2.53 6.58 2.70
CA ILE A 323 3.97 6.37 2.57
C ILE A 323 4.43 6.58 1.13
N SER A 324 3.66 6.13 0.13
CA SER A 324 4.03 6.34 -1.27
C SER A 324 4.12 7.81 -1.63
N MET A 325 3.15 8.60 -1.17
CA MET A 325 3.19 10.06 -1.33
C MET A 325 4.36 10.69 -0.56
N GLN A 326 4.65 10.22 0.65
CA GLN A 326 5.76 10.68 1.46
C GLN A 326 7.11 10.42 0.78
N VAL A 327 7.33 9.23 0.23
CA VAL A 327 8.56 8.87 -0.50
C VAL A 327 8.71 9.67 -1.79
N LEU A 328 7.65 9.79 -2.60
CA LEU A 328 7.67 10.55 -3.84
C LEU A 328 7.99 12.03 -3.56
N THR A 329 7.34 12.64 -2.59
CA THR A 329 7.57 14.06 -2.26
C THR A 329 8.95 14.32 -1.68
N ALA A 330 9.50 13.38 -0.91
CA ALA A 330 10.89 13.44 -0.44
C ALA A 330 11.88 13.39 -1.61
N ALA A 331 11.62 12.55 -2.62
CA ALA A 331 12.46 12.49 -3.82
C ALA A 331 12.35 13.76 -4.67
N ILE A 332 11.16 14.33 -4.83
CA ILE A 332 10.97 15.63 -5.50
C ILE A 332 11.76 16.74 -4.79
N ALA A 333 11.67 16.79 -3.47
CA ALA A 333 12.40 17.77 -2.66
C ALA A 333 13.94 17.59 -2.79
N LYS A 334 14.44 16.33 -2.73
CA LYS A 334 15.85 15.98 -2.91
C LYS A 334 16.35 16.33 -4.31
N ALA A 335 15.53 16.12 -5.35
CA ALA A 335 15.84 16.48 -6.74
C ALA A 335 15.82 17.99 -6.98
N GLY A 336 15.14 18.78 -6.15
CA GLY A 336 14.89 20.21 -6.37
C GLY A 336 14.11 20.49 -7.66
N SER A 337 13.35 19.51 -8.17
CA SER A 337 12.74 19.56 -9.50
C SER A 337 11.54 18.61 -9.58
N THR A 338 10.61 18.89 -10.52
CA THR A 338 9.55 17.95 -10.94
C THR A 338 9.90 17.20 -12.24
N ASP A 339 11.12 17.36 -12.73
CA ASP A 339 11.64 16.60 -13.86
C ASP A 339 11.78 15.11 -13.47
N SER A 340 11.14 14.21 -14.24
CA SER A 340 11.08 12.79 -13.92
C SER A 340 12.45 12.10 -13.92
N ASP A 341 13.39 12.51 -14.76
CA ASP A 341 14.74 11.92 -14.78
C ASP A 341 15.50 12.28 -13.49
N LYS A 342 15.37 13.54 -13.04
CA LYS A 342 16.00 14.00 -11.78
C LYS A 342 15.34 13.37 -10.56
N VAL A 343 14.00 13.24 -10.55
CA VAL A 343 13.27 12.61 -9.45
C VAL A 343 13.58 11.13 -9.39
N SER A 344 13.61 10.44 -10.53
CA SER A 344 14.01 9.03 -10.62
C SER A 344 15.42 8.81 -10.05
N ALA A 345 16.40 9.62 -10.47
CA ALA A 345 17.76 9.54 -9.93
C ALA A 345 17.81 9.81 -8.41
N ALA A 346 17.02 10.78 -7.92
CA ALA A 346 16.93 11.09 -6.50
C ALA A 346 16.24 9.99 -5.68
N MET A 347 15.42 9.14 -6.32
CA MET A 347 14.71 8.03 -5.69
C MET A 347 15.65 6.87 -5.32
N LEU A 348 16.75 6.70 -6.07
CA LEU A 348 17.69 5.61 -5.85
C LEU A 348 18.36 5.74 -4.48
N ASP A 349 18.26 4.66 -3.68
CA ASP A 349 18.76 4.55 -2.31
C ASP A 349 18.27 5.68 -1.36
N ILE A 350 17.13 6.32 -1.72
CA ILE A 350 16.49 7.26 -0.80
C ILE A 350 15.98 6.53 0.44
N THR A 351 16.31 7.07 1.61
CA THR A 351 15.77 6.61 2.90
C THR A 351 14.87 7.69 3.48
N VAL A 352 13.66 7.32 3.84
CA VAL A 352 12.63 8.21 4.38
C VAL A 352 12.16 7.68 5.74
N ASP A 353 12.05 8.56 6.72
CA ASP A 353 11.42 8.25 8.01
C ASP A 353 9.90 8.18 7.82
N THR A 354 9.33 6.99 7.98
CA THR A 354 7.90 6.73 7.81
C THR A 354 7.23 6.40 9.14
N PRO A 355 5.90 6.38 9.22
CA PRO A 355 5.22 5.97 10.45
C PRO A 355 5.64 4.61 11.01
N ILE A 356 6.06 3.69 10.15
CA ILE A 356 6.46 2.32 10.51
C ILE A 356 7.99 2.11 10.51
N GLY A 357 8.75 3.17 10.58
CA GLY A 357 10.22 3.17 10.58
C GLY A 357 10.82 3.61 9.24
N LYS A 358 12.14 3.48 9.14
CA LYS A 358 12.88 3.89 7.94
C LYS A 358 12.57 2.99 6.75
N GLN A 359 12.22 3.61 5.63
CA GLN A 359 12.08 2.91 4.35
C GLN A 359 13.11 3.40 3.35
N THR A 360 13.79 2.46 2.71
CA THR A 360 14.79 2.72 1.66
C THR A 360 14.32 2.09 0.36
N ILE A 361 14.31 2.88 -0.71
CA ILE A 361 14.12 2.39 -2.07
C ILE A 361 15.48 1.91 -2.60
N ARG A 362 15.66 0.61 -2.78
CA ARG A 362 16.93 0.05 -3.25
C ARG A 362 17.19 0.39 -4.72
N ALA A 363 18.39 0.84 -5.04
CA ALA A 363 18.78 1.17 -6.42
C ALA A 363 18.75 -0.06 -7.36
N LYS A 364 19.02 -1.27 -6.83
CA LYS A 364 19.15 -2.49 -7.67
C LYS A 364 17.83 -2.96 -8.29
N ASP A 365 16.69 -2.67 -7.66
CA ASP A 365 15.38 -3.20 -8.04
C ASP A 365 14.21 -2.22 -7.79
N HIS A 366 14.51 -0.99 -7.40
CA HIS A 366 13.54 0.06 -7.11
C HIS A 366 12.45 -0.32 -6.10
N GLN A 367 12.78 -1.27 -5.22
CA GLN A 367 11.90 -1.85 -4.21
C GLN A 367 12.19 -1.26 -2.83
N ALA A 368 11.16 -0.85 -2.11
CA ALA A 368 11.29 -0.51 -0.70
C ALA A 368 11.49 -1.75 0.17
N ASN A 369 12.24 -1.59 1.27
CA ASN A 369 12.31 -2.59 2.34
C ASN A 369 11.01 -2.59 3.16
N ARG A 370 9.92 -3.00 2.52
CA ARG A 370 8.57 -3.01 3.10
C ARG A 370 8.13 -4.42 3.46
N ALA A 371 7.72 -4.60 4.71
CA ALA A 371 7.07 -5.81 5.19
C ALA A 371 5.61 -5.58 5.60
N GLN A 372 5.09 -6.52 6.34
CA GLN A 372 3.69 -6.57 6.77
C GLN A 372 3.61 -6.97 8.24
N PHE A 373 2.50 -6.64 8.85
CA PHE A 373 2.12 -7.18 10.14
C PHE A 373 1.56 -8.58 9.99
N TRP A 374 1.87 -9.45 10.92
CA TRP A 374 1.33 -10.80 11.04
C TRP A 374 0.90 -11.05 12.48
N GLY A 375 -0.19 -11.79 12.66
CA GLY A 375 -0.67 -12.16 13.99
C GLY A 375 -1.94 -12.99 13.94
N LYS A 376 -2.37 -13.47 15.11
CA LYS A 376 -3.63 -14.18 15.24
C LYS A 376 -4.81 -13.21 15.21
N MET A 377 -5.87 -13.60 14.54
CA MET A 377 -7.11 -12.85 14.50
C MET A 377 -8.04 -13.30 15.64
N THR A 378 -8.25 -12.43 16.60
CA THR A 378 -9.09 -12.72 17.79
C THR A 378 -10.20 -11.70 17.93
N LYS A 379 -11.38 -12.12 18.40
CA LYS A 379 -12.48 -11.18 18.66
C LYS A 379 -12.10 -10.27 19.83
N ASP A 380 -12.06 -8.98 19.59
CA ASP A 380 -11.81 -7.99 20.63
C ASP A 380 -13.14 -7.59 21.28
N PRO A 381 -13.30 -7.74 22.62
CA PRO A 381 -14.54 -7.39 23.30
C PRO A 381 -14.92 -5.91 23.18
N LYS A 382 -13.92 -5.04 23.07
CA LYS A 382 -14.13 -3.59 22.94
C LYS A 382 -14.72 -3.20 21.58
N TYR A 383 -14.26 -3.87 20.50
CA TYR A 383 -14.66 -3.50 19.14
C TYR A 383 -15.72 -4.41 18.55
N GLY A 384 -15.93 -5.60 19.11
CA GLY A 384 -16.97 -6.56 18.69
C GLY A 384 -16.65 -7.36 17.41
N PHE A 385 -15.48 -7.13 16.78
CA PHE A 385 -15.02 -7.86 15.60
C PHE A 385 -13.57 -8.35 15.77
N ALA A 386 -13.08 -9.13 14.80
CA ALA A 386 -11.73 -9.69 14.85
C ALA A 386 -10.64 -8.63 14.60
N VAL A 387 -9.64 -8.62 15.47
CA VAL A 387 -8.41 -7.82 15.33
C VAL A 387 -7.18 -8.69 15.46
N MET A 388 -6.09 -8.27 14.86
CA MET A 388 -4.79 -8.94 14.98
C MET A 388 -4.22 -8.75 16.40
N THR A 389 -3.89 -9.85 17.09
CA THR A 389 -3.45 -9.81 18.48
C THR A 389 -2.40 -10.89 18.79
N PRO A 390 -1.16 -10.54 19.20
CA PRO A 390 -0.58 -9.23 18.97
C PRO A 390 -0.21 -9.03 17.50
N PRO A 391 -0.24 -7.81 16.97
CA PRO A 391 0.33 -7.52 15.66
C PRO A 391 1.87 -7.48 15.75
N VAL A 392 2.55 -8.24 14.90
CA VAL A 392 4.01 -8.29 14.82
C VAL A 392 4.45 -7.81 13.46
N TYR A 393 5.21 -6.71 13.41
CA TYR A 393 5.86 -6.25 12.18
C TYR A 393 7.09 -7.11 11.91
N ILE A 394 7.11 -7.80 10.77
CA ILE A 394 8.21 -8.72 10.42
C ILE A 394 9.22 -7.97 9.54
N ASP A 395 10.51 -8.03 9.90
CA ASP A 395 11.58 -7.45 9.10
C ASP A 395 11.64 -8.12 7.71
N PRO A 396 11.54 -7.35 6.61
CA PRO A 396 11.55 -7.91 5.26
C PRO A 396 12.94 -8.32 4.77
N LEU A 397 14.00 -7.76 5.35
CA LEU A 397 15.36 -7.92 4.83
C LEU A 397 15.81 -9.39 4.63
N PRO A 398 15.50 -10.35 5.54
CA PRO A 398 15.83 -11.76 5.34
C PRO A 398 15.11 -12.42 4.15
N PHE A 399 14.04 -11.80 3.64
CA PHE A 399 13.19 -12.35 2.58
C PHE A 399 13.36 -11.64 1.24
N MET A 400 14.12 -10.55 1.22
CA MET A 400 14.47 -9.82 0.01
C MET A 400 15.70 -10.46 -0.64
N ASP A 401 15.70 -10.62 -1.96
CA ASP A 401 16.83 -11.12 -2.74
C ASP A 401 17.94 -10.07 -2.95
#